data_f6b31dcbdd060842fd8cc5d1947fcc50
#
_entry.id   f6b31dcbdd060842fd8cc5d1947fcc50
#
_cell.length_a   1.000
_cell.length_b   1.000
_cell.length_c   1.000
_cell.angle_alpha   90.00
_cell.angle_beta   90.00
_cell.angle_gamma   90.00
#
_symmetry.space_group_name_H-M   'P 1'
#
loop_
_entity.id
_entity.type
_entity.pdbx_description
1 polymer ?
#
loop_
_entity_poly.entity_id
_entity_poly.type
_entity_poly.pdbx_seq_one_letter_code
_entity_poly.pdbx_strand_id
1 'polypeptide(L)'
;MLFMVIEKFRQDKKSLVYERYKQQGRRLPEGLTYIDSWVESSGDRCFQLMQTDQVELFDKWISNWHDLVEFEIIPVEVSPTRNKS
;
A
#
# COMPACT_ATOMS: atom_id res chain seq x y z
N MET A 1 -13.29 -0.57 6.81
CA MET A 1 -12.28 0.26 7.49
C MET A 1 -11.22 0.73 6.51
N LEU A 2 -10.76 1.93 6.71
CA LEU A 2 -9.70 2.51 5.89
C LEU A 2 -8.34 2.31 6.55
N PHE A 3 -7.33 2.12 5.72
CA PHE A 3 -5.95 1.96 6.16
C PHE A 3 -5.03 2.75 5.26
N MET A 4 -4.06 3.45 5.87
CA MET A 4 -2.94 4.00 5.13
C MET A 4 -1.82 2.97 5.19
N VAL A 5 -1.37 2.53 4.03
CA VAL A 5 -0.28 1.57 3.90
C VAL A 5 0.96 2.34 3.46
N ILE A 6 2.00 2.29 4.27
CA ILE A 6 3.27 2.93 3.94
C ILE A 6 4.21 1.82 3.47
N GLU A 7 4.68 1.96 2.24
CA GLU A 7 5.60 1.01 1.62
C GLU A 7 6.96 1.66 1.49
N LYS A 8 7.97 1.07 2.10
CA LYS A 8 9.35 1.50 1.93
C LYS A 8 10.06 0.48 1.06
N PHE A 9 10.58 0.93 -0.08
CA PHE A 9 11.32 0.05 -0.98
C PHE A 9 12.61 -0.40 -0.33
N ARG A 10 12.87 -1.71 -0.36
CA ARG A 10 14.14 -2.23 0.12
C ARG A 10 15.25 -1.75 -0.80
N GLN A 11 16.46 -1.71 -0.28
CA GLN A 11 17.62 -1.20 -1.01
C GLN A 11 17.74 -1.83 -2.39
N ASP A 12 17.81 -0.99 -3.43
CA ASP A 12 17.96 -1.38 -4.83
C ASP A 12 16.84 -2.25 -5.39
N LYS A 13 15.67 -2.28 -4.72
CA LYS A 13 14.55 -3.14 -5.15
C LYS A 13 13.40 -2.38 -5.82
N LYS A 14 13.46 -1.05 -5.87
CA LYS A 14 12.38 -0.24 -6.41
C LYS A 14 12.00 -0.63 -7.85
N SER A 15 12.99 -0.79 -8.71
CA SER A 15 12.73 -1.17 -10.10
C SER A 15 12.07 -2.54 -10.22
N LEU A 16 12.43 -3.47 -9.32
CA LEU A 16 11.82 -4.80 -9.29
C LEU A 16 10.37 -4.74 -8.85
N VAL A 17 10.02 -3.79 -7.95
CA VAL A 17 8.64 -3.59 -7.52
C VAL A 17 7.79 -3.19 -8.72
N TYR A 18 8.21 -2.18 -9.46
CA TYR A 18 7.46 -1.70 -10.61
C TYR A 18 7.39 -2.75 -11.72
N GLU A 19 8.45 -3.51 -11.91
CA GLU A 19 8.47 -4.59 -12.90
C GLU A 19 7.46 -5.68 -12.53
N ARG A 20 7.44 -6.11 -11.26
CA ARG A 20 6.48 -7.12 -10.80
C ARG A 20 5.05 -6.60 -10.92
N TYR A 21 4.81 -5.35 -10.54
CA TYR A 21 3.51 -4.71 -10.69
C TYR A 21 3.06 -4.72 -12.16
N LYS A 22 3.95 -4.37 -13.07
CA LYS A 22 3.66 -4.33 -14.49
C LYS A 22 3.26 -5.70 -15.02
N GLN A 23 3.88 -6.76 -14.52
CA GLN A 23 3.62 -8.12 -14.96
C GLN A 23 2.40 -8.76 -14.30
N GLN A 24 2.17 -8.49 -13.03
CA GLN A 24 1.22 -9.21 -12.20
C GLN A 24 0.18 -8.35 -11.50
N GLY A 25 0.24 -7.02 -11.66
CA GLY A 25 -0.63 -6.09 -10.96
C GLY A 25 -0.34 -6.06 -9.46
N ARG A 26 -1.30 -5.56 -8.69
CA ARG A 26 -1.13 -5.44 -7.22
C ARG A 26 -1.23 -6.76 -6.48
N ARG A 27 -1.83 -7.76 -7.09
CA ARG A 27 -2.02 -9.08 -6.49
C ARG A 27 -2.85 -9.01 -5.20
N LEU A 28 -3.92 -8.22 -5.25
CA LEU A 28 -4.80 -8.03 -4.10
C LEU A 28 -5.70 -9.25 -3.91
N PRO A 29 -5.81 -9.79 -2.68
CA PRO A 29 -6.81 -10.80 -2.39
C PRO A 29 -8.21 -10.18 -2.46
N GLU A 30 -9.21 -11.01 -2.70
CA GLU A 30 -10.59 -10.56 -2.68
C GLU A 30 -10.93 -10.02 -1.29
N GLY A 31 -11.59 -8.87 -1.24
CA GLY A 31 -11.95 -8.20 0.02
C GLY A 31 -10.99 -7.11 0.45
N LEU A 32 -9.84 -6.97 -0.21
CA LEU A 32 -8.90 -5.86 0.03
C LEU A 32 -8.93 -4.95 -1.20
N THR A 33 -9.35 -3.71 -1.01
CA THR A 33 -9.59 -2.76 -2.10
C THR A 33 -8.56 -1.64 -2.09
N TYR A 34 -7.94 -1.39 -3.24
CA TYR A 34 -7.08 -0.23 -3.46
C TYR A 34 -7.96 0.99 -3.77
N ILE A 35 -7.67 2.12 -3.13
CA ILE A 35 -8.41 3.37 -3.37
C ILE A 35 -7.53 4.37 -4.12
N ASP A 36 -6.35 4.69 -3.60
CA ASP A 36 -5.47 5.68 -4.21
C ASP A 36 -4.04 5.50 -3.66
N SER A 37 -3.07 6.12 -4.33
CA SER A 37 -1.69 6.04 -3.87
C SER A 37 -0.87 7.24 -4.31
N TRP A 38 0.20 7.50 -3.55
CA TRP A 38 1.14 8.60 -3.78
C TRP A 38 2.55 8.09 -3.54
N VAL A 39 3.49 8.56 -4.35
CA VAL A 39 4.92 8.29 -4.14
C VAL A 39 5.52 9.52 -3.50
N GLU A 40 6.30 9.33 -2.44
CA GLU A 40 7.05 10.42 -1.80
C GLU A 40 7.97 11.08 -2.84
N SER A 41 8.12 12.41 -2.77
CA SER A 41 8.91 13.15 -3.75
C SER A 41 10.34 12.63 -3.87
N SER A 42 10.91 12.13 -2.78
CA SER A 42 12.24 11.49 -2.80
C SER A 42 12.27 10.18 -3.58
N GLY A 43 11.09 9.57 -3.78
CA GLY A 43 10.97 8.28 -4.44
C GLY A 43 11.21 7.08 -3.54
N ASP A 44 11.39 7.29 -2.23
CA ASP A 44 11.77 6.22 -1.30
C ASP A 44 10.58 5.45 -0.74
N ARG A 45 9.41 6.12 -0.64
CA ARG A 45 8.23 5.51 -0.03
C ARG A 45 7.00 5.74 -0.89
N CYS A 46 6.07 4.81 -0.77
CA CYS A 46 4.75 4.92 -1.38
C CYS A 46 3.70 4.88 -0.28
N PHE A 47 2.68 5.71 -0.42
CA PHE A 47 1.55 5.76 0.51
C PHE A 47 0.31 5.29 -0.25
N GLN A 48 -0.33 4.23 0.24
CA GLN A 48 -1.53 3.71 -0.40
C GLN A 48 -2.71 3.76 0.56
N LEU A 49 -3.84 4.27 0.08
CA LEU A 49 -5.09 4.23 0.83
C LEU A 49 -5.85 3.00 0.39
N MET A 50 -6.19 2.15 1.37
CA MET A 50 -6.82 0.87 1.11
C MET A 50 -7.99 0.64 2.06
N GLN A 51 -8.88 -0.24 1.67
CA GLN A 51 -10.07 -0.55 2.45
C GLN A 51 -10.27 -2.05 2.57
N THR A 52 -10.57 -2.50 3.77
CA THR A 52 -11.01 -3.88 4.02
C THR A 52 -11.73 -3.95 5.37
N ASP A 53 -12.62 -4.94 5.51
CA ASP A 53 -13.23 -5.30 6.79
C ASP A 53 -12.51 -6.49 7.43
N GLN A 54 -11.50 -7.04 6.75
CA GLN A 54 -10.75 -8.21 7.19
C GLN A 54 -9.26 -7.91 7.19
N VAL A 55 -8.76 -7.44 8.33
CA VAL A 55 -7.35 -6.99 8.48
C VAL A 55 -6.36 -8.09 8.11
N GLU A 56 -6.71 -9.35 8.34
CA GLU A 56 -5.86 -10.49 8.02
C GLU A 56 -5.55 -10.61 6.52
N LEU A 57 -6.32 -9.95 5.66
CA LEU A 57 -6.02 -9.94 4.22
C LEU A 57 -4.75 -9.18 3.89
N PHE A 58 -4.33 -8.25 4.77
CA PHE A 58 -3.04 -7.58 4.59
C PHE A 58 -1.87 -8.57 4.64
N ASP A 59 -1.93 -9.54 5.54
CA ASP A 59 -0.85 -10.55 5.63
C ASP A 59 -0.73 -11.33 4.32
N LYS A 60 -1.86 -11.67 3.73
CA LYS A 60 -1.90 -12.38 2.46
C LYS A 60 -1.29 -11.54 1.34
N TRP A 61 -1.66 -10.28 1.27
CA TRP A 61 -1.16 -9.36 0.26
C TRP A 61 0.34 -9.09 0.45
N ILE A 62 0.75 -8.79 1.68
CA ILE A 62 2.14 -8.51 2.01
C ILE A 62 3.04 -9.68 1.64
N SER A 63 2.57 -10.93 1.78
CA SER A 63 3.36 -12.10 1.43
C SER A 63 3.80 -12.11 -0.03
N ASN A 64 3.10 -11.37 -0.90
CA ASN A 64 3.44 -11.27 -2.31
C ASN A 64 4.55 -10.23 -2.60
N TRP A 65 4.87 -9.37 -1.61
CA TRP A 65 5.73 -8.21 -1.85
C TRP A 65 6.82 -8.01 -0.81
N HIS A 66 6.78 -8.70 0.34
CA HIS A 66 7.67 -8.41 1.48
C HIS A 66 9.16 -8.61 1.15
N ASP A 67 9.47 -9.36 0.10
CA ASP A 67 10.86 -9.53 -0.35
C ASP A 67 11.44 -8.24 -0.93
N LEU A 68 10.59 -7.36 -1.45
CA LEU A 68 11.01 -6.11 -2.10
C LEU A 68 10.66 -4.86 -1.30
N VAL A 69 9.70 -4.95 -0.38
CA VAL A 69 9.09 -3.80 0.29
C VAL A 69 8.90 -4.07 1.76
N GLU A 70 9.15 -3.05 2.58
CA GLU A 70 8.76 -3.04 3.99
C GLU A 70 7.42 -2.32 4.11
N PHE A 71 6.51 -2.86 4.92
CA PHE A 71 5.15 -2.35 5.05
C PHE A 71 4.87 -1.85 6.44
N GLU A 72 4.11 -0.76 6.51
CA GLU A 72 3.50 -0.27 7.75
C GLU A 72 2.02 -0.06 7.46
N ILE A 73 1.13 -0.65 8.27
CA ILE A 73 -0.31 -0.58 8.08
C ILE A 73 -0.91 0.25 9.21
N ILE A 74 -1.53 1.37 8.88
CA ILE A 74 -2.06 2.31 9.85
C ILE A 74 -3.58 2.47 9.63
N PRO A 75 -4.42 2.08 10.62
CA PRO A 75 -5.85 2.38 10.53
C PRO A 75 -6.06 3.88 10.51
N VAL A 76 -6.91 4.37 9.60
CA VAL A 76 -7.19 5.78 9.47
C VAL A 76 -8.69 6.03 9.34
N GLU A 77 -9.08 7.25 9.65
CA GLU A 77 -10.43 7.72 9.44
C GLU A 77 -10.37 9.02 8.64
N VAL A 78 -11.46 9.30 7.92
CA VAL A 78 -11.57 10.57 7.22
C VAL A 78 -11.52 11.70 8.25
N SER A 79 -10.64 12.68 8.03
CA SER A 79 -10.55 13.84 8.92
C SER A 79 -11.87 14.62 8.89
N PRO A 80 -12.41 15.04 10.04
CA PRO A 80 -13.63 15.84 10.07
C PRO A 80 -13.45 17.20 9.38
N THR A 81 -12.21 17.59 9.08
CA THR A 81 -11.91 18.89 8.44
C THR A 81 -11.52 18.76 6.97
N ARG A 82 -11.57 17.54 6.39
CA ARG A 82 -11.03 17.32 5.03
C ARG A 82 -11.70 18.15 3.94
N ASN A 83 -12.97 18.56 4.15
CA ASN A 83 -13.73 19.34 3.18
C ASN A 83 -13.72 20.84 3.46
N LYS A 84 -12.91 21.30 4.40
CA LYS A 84 -12.80 22.71 4.78
C LYS A 84 -11.39 23.20 4.49
N SER A 85 -11.32 24.28 3.77
CA SER A 85 -10.06 24.96 3.47
C SER A 85 -9.64 25.90 4.58
#